data_beb45251ed73bb39e7aa8308847d2f7b
#
_entry.id   beb45251ed73bb39e7aa8308847d2f7b
#
_cell.length_a   1.000
_cell.length_b   1.000
_cell.length_c   1.000
_cell.angle_alpha   90.00
_cell.angle_beta   90.00
_cell.angle_gamma   90.00
#
_symmetry.space_group_name_H-M   'P 1'
#
loop_
_entity.id
_entity.type
_entity.pdbx_description
1 polymer ?
#
loop_
_entity_poly.entity_id
_entity_poly.type
_entity_poly.pdbx_seq_one_letter_code
_entity_poly.pdbx_strand_id
1 'polypeptide(L)'
;MKKVISAILLSAMLLTLGACASGGGSTTPKTTTEGGTSLTTPEDTTAGATTAKTTTAASTTEGKDENTVLDKSKEYSVLFIGNSYTIHNSLHTLFKSVASSAGYKVNTTAVLKSSWYLAYHADENDVNGKLVDAALKANKYDFVVMQEQSTCPVLNPGKFYDGARALVAKVRANGATPIFYETWGRKTGHKVLSENGLTNETMTWKLAAAYNAIGKELDVDVAYAGLAFYDVYTNNAKDVDLYNADLTHPSYSGSFLVALTLFSEIFGESPDAVSFKGSLNDDVIAILKAAAKKAVFDTPAIPAEYATKSEGVVAPKYEYTVDSSQMVNLTSVPSSNKLISVLKGGTYPNGKTFSGILGTKNAIASTEYSVSGLSDAQKADIADIGYGVSVIGIEKMFSSSKGYTTAVENLVNGHWGTSFMGCFEFDGKKYDINGKENAEGKYIGLITLNFGSKYKFDAYGFSSGSLQGFPGVAEVYVSDDGVNWEIVPTACWDQVGGKTLVSAGKTPADPWNGNSGAVTCLFDMNQTSGQYIRLGIVIGRNDEESKYNTINTREILVYGEKIS
;
A
#
# COMPACT_ATOMS: atom_id res chain seq x y z
N MET A 1 -2.27 -32.73 -40.40
CA MET A 1 -3.37 -32.59 -39.48
C MET A 1 -3.09 -31.36 -38.63
N LYS A 2 -4.03 -30.47 -38.55
CA LYS A 2 -3.87 -29.04 -38.39
C LYS A 2 -3.34 -28.60 -37.01
N LYS A 3 -2.28 -27.77 -37.02
CA LYS A 3 -1.76 -27.01 -35.88
C LYS A 3 -2.70 -25.84 -35.59
N VAL A 4 -3.09 -25.65 -34.31
CA VAL A 4 -3.74 -24.44 -33.83
C VAL A 4 -2.69 -23.68 -33.04
N ILE A 5 -2.34 -22.50 -33.53
CA ILE A 5 -1.47 -21.52 -32.88
C ILE A 5 -2.38 -20.52 -32.20
N SER A 6 -2.32 -20.43 -30.88
CA SER A 6 -2.96 -19.34 -30.11
C SER A 6 -1.98 -18.20 -29.95
N ALA A 7 -2.33 -17.06 -30.54
CA ALA A 7 -1.62 -15.79 -30.35
C ALA A 7 -2.16 -15.08 -29.12
N ILE A 8 -1.29 -14.73 -28.19
CA ILE A 8 -1.58 -13.86 -27.05
C ILE A 8 -1.24 -12.43 -27.47
N LEU A 9 -2.25 -11.57 -27.51
CA LEU A 9 -2.09 -10.13 -27.74
C LEU A 9 -1.53 -9.46 -26.50
N LEU A 10 -0.39 -8.81 -26.69
CA LEU A 10 0.24 -7.90 -25.74
C LEU A 10 -0.33 -6.50 -25.98
N SER A 11 -1.09 -5.95 -25.04
CA SER A 11 -1.52 -4.55 -25.08
C SER A 11 -0.48 -3.68 -24.37
N ALA A 12 0.29 -2.93 -25.14
CA ALA A 12 1.17 -1.88 -24.65
C ALA A 12 0.36 -0.60 -24.43
N MET A 13 0.41 -0.04 -23.25
CA MET A 13 -0.16 1.26 -22.91
C MET A 13 0.93 2.31 -22.92
N LEU A 14 0.93 3.16 -23.96
CA LEU A 14 1.78 4.36 -24.05
C LEU A 14 1.23 5.45 -23.11
N LEU A 15 2.07 5.92 -22.22
CA LEU A 15 1.87 7.16 -21.47
C LEU A 15 2.70 8.27 -22.13
N THR A 16 2.02 9.27 -22.66
CA THR A 16 2.63 10.51 -23.18
C THR A 16 2.92 11.47 -22.04
N LEU A 17 4.18 11.86 -21.94
CA LEU A 17 4.66 12.97 -21.10
C LEU A 17 4.41 14.30 -21.82
N GLY A 18 3.72 15.21 -21.14
CA GLY A 18 3.65 16.64 -21.51
C GLY A 18 4.43 17.46 -20.50
N ALA A 19 5.55 17.99 -20.94
CA ALA A 19 6.33 18.99 -20.21
C ALA A 19 5.78 20.39 -20.48
N CYS A 20 5.70 21.24 -19.47
CA CYS A 20 5.71 22.69 -19.65
C CYS A 20 6.45 23.35 -18.48
N ALA A 21 7.36 24.21 -18.88
CA ALA A 21 8.27 24.96 -18.04
C ALA A 21 7.77 26.38 -17.75
N SER A 22 8.41 26.96 -16.76
CA SER A 22 8.81 28.36 -16.55
C SER A 22 7.86 29.39 -15.93
N GLY A 23 8.47 30.08 -14.99
CA GLY A 23 8.39 31.53 -14.76
C GLY A 23 8.14 31.90 -13.30
N GLY A 24 9.07 32.21 -12.53
CA GLY A 24 9.83 33.37 -12.16
C GLY A 24 9.03 34.39 -11.33
N GLY A 25 9.55 34.75 -10.14
CA GLY A 25 9.08 35.93 -9.43
C GLY A 25 9.50 35.94 -7.95
N SER A 26 10.69 36.48 -7.70
CA SER A 26 11.25 36.89 -6.41
C SER A 26 10.50 38.05 -5.79
N THR A 27 10.26 38.03 -4.47
CA THR A 27 10.42 39.21 -3.60
C THR A 27 10.47 38.81 -2.13
N THR A 28 11.59 39.11 -1.50
CA THR A 28 11.75 39.26 -0.04
C THR A 28 11.20 40.61 0.43
N PRO A 29 10.82 40.74 1.71
CA PRO A 29 11.53 41.68 2.57
C PRO A 29 11.74 41.23 4.04
N LYS A 30 12.97 41.43 4.47
CA LYS A 30 13.52 42.10 5.64
C LYS A 30 12.81 42.07 7.02
N THR A 31 13.53 41.44 7.92
CA THR A 31 13.97 41.85 9.31
C THR A 31 13.29 42.97 10.06
N THR A 32 12.94 42.73 11.31
CA THR A 32 13.30 43.58 12.43
C THR A 32 13.43 42.79 13.75
N THR A 33 14.45 43.18 14.49
CA THR A 33 15.02 42.71 15.74
C THR A 33 14.28 43.24 16.98
N GLU A 34 14.68 42.61 18.10
CA GLU A 34 14.67 43.07 19.53
C GLU A 34 13.57 42.43 20.38
N GLY A 35 13.83 41.91 21.57
CA GLY A 35 14.83 42.12 22.57
C GLY A 35 14.66 41.10 23.70
N GLY A 36 15.74 40.83 24.39
CA GLY A 36 15.87 39.84 25.42
C GLY A 36 15.30 40.20 26.78
N THR A 37 15.19 39.20 27.63
CA THR A 37 15.50 39.32 29.06
C THR A 37 15.86 37.96 29.65
N SER A 38 17.02 37.96 30.30
CA SER A 38 17.61 36.93 31.16
C SER A 38 16.93 36.90 32.53
N LEU A 39 16.73 35.69 33.10
CA LEU A 39 16.72 35.55 34.58
C LEU A 39 17.13 34.09 34.96
N THR A 40 18.30 34.03 35.47
CA THR A 40 18.94 33.27 36.56
C THR A 40 18.29 32.04 37.16
N THR A 41 19.16 31.02 37.25
CA THR A 41 19.15 29.82 38.09
C THR A 41 18.96 30.05 39.59
N PRO A 42 18.62 29.00 40.37
CA PRO A 42 19.55 28.51 41.33
C PRO A 42 19.85 27.00 41.27
N GLU A 43 21.08 26.69 41.64
CA GLU A 43 21.62 25.36 41.96
C GLU A 43 20.94 24.79 43.21
N ASP A 44 20.78 23.47 43.35
CA ASP A 44 21.60 22.70 44.32
C ASP A 44 21.26 21.19 44.33
N THR A 45 22.35 20.45 44.55
CA THR A 45 22.59 19.18 45.26
C THR A 45 22.22 17.83 44.63
N THR A 46 23.28 17.23 44.12
CA THR A 46 23.83 15.85 44.30
C THR A 46 22.95 14.72 44.81
N ALA A 47 22.81 13.69 43.99
CA ALA A 47 22.95 12.30 44.41
C ALA A 47 23.41 11.44 43.20
N GLY A 48 24.59 10.85 43.32
CA GLY A 48 25.18 10.01 42.29
C GLY A 48 24.39 8.71 42.08
N ALA A 49 24.01 8.48 40.83
CA ALA A 49 23.63 7.19 40.35
C ALA A 49 24.60 6.81 39.23
N THR A 50 25.45 5.86 39.50
CA THR A 50 26.38 5.23 38.57
C THR A 50 25.52 4.50 37.51
N THR A 51 25.27 5.14 36.38
CA THR A 51 24.70 4.48 35.21
C THR A 51 25.79 3.60 34.60
N ALA A 52 25.65 2.32 34.79
CA ALA A 52 26.38 1.31 34.02
C ALA A 52 26.00 1.52 32.55
N LYS A 53 26.96 2.01 31.77
CA LYS A 53 26.90 2.13 30.33
C LYS A 53 26.92 0.69 29.78
N THR A 54 25.75 0.11 29.56
CA THR A 54 25.63 -1.16 28.83
C THR A 54 26.08 -0.86 27.40
N THR A 55 27.30 -1.19 27.08
CA THR A 55 27.79 -1.25 25.71
C THR A 55 27.06 -2.39 25.03
N THR A 56 26.00 -2.06 24.30
CA THR A 56 25.35 -3.00 23.37
C THR A 56 26.40 -3.28 22.29
N ALA A 57 26.87 -4.52 22.22
CA ALA A 57 27.80 -4.94 21.19
C ALA A 57 27.14 -4.71 19.80
N ALA A 58 27.93 -4.20 18.85
CA ALA A 58 27.51 -4.09 17.46
C ALA A 58 27.06 -5.47 16.98
N SER A 59 25.90 -5.52 16.32
CA SER A 59 25.40 -6.76 15.70
C SER A 59 26.28 -7.07 14.49
N THR A 60 27.06 -8.15 14.56
CA THR A 60 27.88 -8.59 13.43
C THR A 60 26.99 -9.20 12.36
N THR A 61 27.06 -8.68 11.13
CA THR A 61 26.68 -9.39 9.92
C THR A 61 27.86 -10.31 9.58
N GLU A 62 27.65 -11.63 9.58
CA GLU A 62 28.70 -12.54 9.14
C GLU A 62 28.75 -12.53 7.61
N GLY A 63 29.90 -12.15 7.05
CA GLY A 63 30.14 -12.26 5.62
C GLY A 63 30.24 -13.73 5.18
N LYS A 64 29.82 -14.01 3.95
CA LYS A 64 29.88 -15.37 3.37
C LYS A 64 31.32 -15.76 3.08
N ASP A 65 31.66 -17.03 3.28
CA ASP A 65 32.97 -17.56 2.90
C ASP A 65 33.05 -17.75 1.37
N GLU A 66 34.00 -17.09 0.70
CA GLU A 66 34.26 -17.26 -0.75
C GLU A 66 34.61 -18.72 -1.15
N ASN A 67 34.85 -19.61 -0.20
CA ASN A 67 35.24 -21.01 -0.48
C ASN A 67 34.04 -21.97 -0.63
N THR A 68 32.81 -21.48 -0.55
CA THR A 68 31.60 -22.33 -0.67
C THR A 68 30.93 -22.21 -2.05
N VAL A 69 31.73 -22.18 -3.12
CA VAL A 69 31.24 -22.06 -4.50
C VAL A 69 30.43 -23.29 -4.90
N LEU A 70 29.20 -23.07 -5.42
CA LEU A 70 28.32 -24.13 -5.85
C LEU A 70 28.76 -24.79 -7.15
N ASP A 71 28.33 -26.04 -7.36
CA ASP A 71 28.70 -26.87 -8.53
C ASP A 71 28.09 -26.31 -9.83
N LYS A 72 28.95 -25.89 -10.78
CA LYS A 72 28.53 -25.36 -12.09
C LYS A 72 27.99 -26.42 -13.05
N SER A 73 28.20 -27.70 -12.78
CA SER A 73 27.65 -28.78 -13.60
C SER A 73 26.15 -28.98 -13.39
N LYS A 74 25.66 -28.60 -12.21
CA LYS A 74 24.25 -28.67 -11.82
C LYS A 74 23.43 -27.55 -12.47
N GLU A 75 22.18 -27.86 -12.79
CA GLU A 75 21.17 -26.86 -13.15
C GLU A 75 20.40 -26.43 -11.91
N TYR A 76 20.25 -25.11 -11.71
CA TYR A 76 19.57 -24.51 -10.57
C TYR A 76 18.26 -23.87 -10.98
N SER A 77 17.25 -24.04 -10.15
CA SER A 77 15.95 -23.39 -10.31
C SER A 77 15.72 -22.38 -9.19
N VAL A 78 15.42 -21.12 -9.56
CA VAL A 78 15.27 -20.00 -8.62
C VAL A 78 13.91 -19.34 -8.82
N LEU A 79 13.13 -19.27 -7.75
CA LEU A 79 11.88 -18.50 -7.72
C LEU A 79 12.13 -17.13 -7.09
N PHE A 80 11.64 -16.07 -7.73
CA PHE A 80 11.63 -14.71 -7.19
C PHE A 80 10.22 -14.34 -6.72
N ILE A 81 10.10 -13.95 -5.45
CA ILE A 81 8.87 -13.43 -4.85
C ILE A 81 9.14 -12.01 -4.41
N GLY A 82 8.33 -11.04 -4.87
CA GLY A 82 8.57 -9.64 -4.54
C GLY A 82 7.62 -8.68 -5.24
N ASN A 83 8.09 -7.45 -5.41
CA ASN A 83 7.26 -6.38 -5.95
C ASN A 83 7.96 -5.58 -7.07
N SER A 84 7.63 -4.28 -7.20
CA SER A 84 8.17 -3.44 -8.27
C SER A 84 9.70 -3.39 -8.30
N TYR A 85 10.39 -3.55 -7.17
CA TYR A 85 11.85 -3.56 -7.12
C TYR A 85 12.45 -4.78 -7.86
N THR A 86 11.75 -5.88 -7.87
CA THR A 86 12.11 -7.08 -8.64
C THR A 86 11.55 -7.05 -10.07
N ILE A 87 10.41 -6.35 -10.30
CA ILE A 87 9.83 -6.17 -11.64
C ILE A 87 10.73 -5.28 -12.51
N HIS A 88 11.26 -4.18 -11.94
CA HIS A 88 12.11 -3.25 -12.70
C HIS A 88 13.30 -3.96 -13.32
N ASN A 89 13.55 -3.63 -14.59
CA ASN A 89 14.62 -4.20 -15.42
C ASN A 89 14.59 -5.75 -15.49
N SER A 90 13.43 -6.37 -15.18
CA SER A 90 13.27 -7.83 -15.18
C SER A 90 14.36 -8.53 -14.37
N LEU A 91 14.55 -8.13 -13.11
CA LEU A 91 15.67 -8.54 -12.26
C LEU A 91 15.92 -10.05 -12.28
N HIS A 92 14.89 -10.89 -12.26
CA HIS A 92 15.01 -12.34 -12.32
C HIS A 92 15.67 -12.85 -13.62
N THR A 93 15.41 -12.17 -14.75
CA THR A 93 16.05 -12.46 -16.05
C THR A 93 17.47 -11.91 -16.09
N LEU A 94 17.69 -10.73 -15.52
CA LEU A 94 19.01 -10.13 -15.40
C LEU A 94 19.93 -11.00 -14.53
N PHE A 95 19.43 -11.49 -13.40
CA PHE A 95 20.14 -12.45 -12.54
C PHE A 95 20.53 -13.71 -13.31
N LYS A 96 19.62 -14.29 -14.10
CA LYS A 96 19.92 -15.43 -14.96
C LYS A 96 21.08 -15.14 -15.91
N SER A 97 21.10 -13.95 -16.55
CA SER A 97 22.16 -13.54 -17.47
C SER A 97 23.50 -13.40 -16.74
N VAL A 98 23.50 -12.80 -15.56
CA VAL A 98 24.66 -12.65 -14.67
C VAL A 98 25.22 -14.03 -14.32
N ALA A 99 24.40 -14.92 -13.76
CA ALA A 99 24.83 -16.25 -13.33
C ALA A 99 25.30 -17.13 -14.53
N SER A 100 24.59 -17.07 -15.66
CA SER A 100 24.98 -17.82 -16.85
C SER A 100 26.34 -17.39 -17.40
N SER A 101 26.68 -16.10 -17.29
CA SER A 101 27.97 -15.57 -17.75
C SER A 101 29.15 -16.01 -16.87
N ALA A 102 28.87 -16.43 -15.64
CA ALA A 102 29.84 -17.03 -14.73
C ALA A 102 29.89 -18.57 -14.84
N GLY A 103 29.12 -19.15 -15.77
CA GLY A 103 29.13 -20.58 -16.07
C GLY A 103 28.04 -21.42 -15.39
N TYR A 104 27.11 -20.82 -14.65
CA TYR A 104 26.00 -21.53 -14.02
C TYR A 104 24.82 -21.74 -14.98
N LYS A 105 24.17 -22.88 -14.87
CA LYS A 105 22.91 -23.18 -15.55
C LYS A 105 21.76 -22.81 -14.62
N VAL A 106 21.00 -21.76 -14.95
CA VAL A 106 19.95 -21.25 -14.05
C VAL A 106 18.63 -21.08 -14.79
N ASN A 107 17.57 -21.60 -14.21
CA ASN A 107 16.19 -21.29 -14.60
C ASN A 107 15.54 -20.42 -13.54
N THR A 108 14.91 -19.34 -13.99
CA THR A 108 14.25 -18.40 -13.09
C THR A 108 12.75 -18.33 -13.38
N THR A 109 11.97 -18.29 -12.32
CA THR A 109 10.54 -17.98 -12.35
C THR A 109 10.26 -16.83 -11.38
N ALA A 110 9.10 -16.18 -11.50
CA ALA A 110 8.79 -15.05 -10.63
C ALA A 110 7.30 -14.95 -10.34
N VAL A 111 6.95 -14.64 -9.10
CA VAL A 111 5.62 -14.22 -8.65
C VAL A 111 5.73 -12.81 -8.06
N LEU A 112 5.34 -11.81 -8.83
CA LEU A 112 5.62 -10.41 -8.55
C LEU A 112 4.34 -9.58 -8.66
N LYS A 113 4.18 -8.59 -7.75
CA LYS A 113 3.13 -7.58 -7.84
C LYS A 113 3.62 -6.27 -7.24
N SER A 114 3.46 -5.15 -7.96
CA SER A 114 3.86 -3.83 -7.47
C SER A 114 3.25 -3.52 -6.10
N SER A 115 4.06 -2.92 -5.21
CA SER A 115 3.68 -2.52 -3.85
C SER A 115 3.22 -3.66 -2.93
N TRP A 116 3.54 -4.92 -3.27
CA TRP A 116 3.08 -6.08 -2.50
C TRP A 116 4.05 -6.45 -1.38
N TYR A 117 3.51 -7.02 -0.31
CA TYR A 117 4.21 -7.41 0.92
C TYR A 117 4.43 -8.91 0.96
N LEU A 118 5.46 -9.38 1.67
CA LEU A 118 5.65 -10.81 1.91
C LEU A 118 4.46 -11.43 2.64
N ALA A 119 3.83 -10.69 3.56
CA ALA A 119 2.63 -11.14 4.24
C ALA A 119 1.50 -11.50 3.27
N TYR A 120 1.29 -10.72 2.21
CA TYR A 120 0.28 -11.02 1.19
C TYR A 120 0.71 -12.17 0.26
N HIS A 121 2.00 -12.26 -0.05
CA HIS A 121 2.52 -13.42 -0.79
C HIS A 121 2.43 -14.72 0.01
N ALA A 122 2.40 -14.64 1.34
CA ALA A 122 2.22 -15.78 2.22
C ALA A 122 0.75 -16.14 2.46
N ASP A 123 -0.18 -15.23 2.23
CA ASP A 123 -1.62 -15.43 2.49
C ASP A 123 -2.27 -16.28 1.38
N GLU A 124 -2.78 -17.44 1.75
CA GLU A 124 -3.51 -18.35 0.84
C GLU A 124 -4.81 -17.76 0.27
N ASN A 125 -5.35 -16.70 0.87
CA ASN A 125 -6.54 -16.00 0.39
C ASN A 125 -6.22 -14.89 -0.61
N ASP A 126 -4.99 -14.35 -0.58
CA ASP A 126 -4.53 -13.35 -1.54
C ASP A 126 -4.34 -13.95 -2.93
N VAL A 127 -4.60 -13.14 -3.97
CA VAL A 127 -4.44 -13.57 -5.37
C VAL A 127 -2.99 -13.98 -5.68
N ASN A 128 -2.01 -13.20 -5.20
CA ASN A 128 -0.60 -13.54 -5.41
C ASN A 128 -0.11 -14.61 -4.45
N GLY A 129 -0.65 -14.70 -3.24
CA GLY A 129 -0.41 -15.81 -2.34
C GLY A 129 -0.81 -17.15 -2.98
N LYS A 130 -1.98 -17.19 -3.63
CA LYS A 130 -2.40 -18.35 -4.43
C LYS A 130 -1.44 -18.66 -5.59
N LEU A 131 -0.87 -17.64 -6.24
CA LEU A 131 0.13 -17.84 -7.28
C LEU A 131 1.45 -18.39 -6.72
N VAL A 132 1.87 -17.94 -5.54
CA VAL A 132 3.03 -18.48 -4.82
C VAL A 132 2.79 -19.96 -4.48
N ASP A 133 1.64 -20.29 -3.89
CA ASP A 133 1.29 -21.67 -3.54
C ASP A 133 1.23 -22.58 -4.79
N ALA A 134 0.67 -22.06 -5.89
CA ALA A 134 0.64 -22.78 -7.16
C ALA A 134 2.05 -23.02 -7.73
N ALA A 135 2.93 -22.01 -7.68
CA ALA A 135 4.31 -22.12 -8.15
C ALA A 135 5.11 -23.15 -7.33
N LEU A 136 5.02 -23.08 -5.99
CA LEU A 136 5.69 -24.01 -5.08
C LEU A 136 5.13 -25.45 -5.20
N LYS A 137 3.84 -25.59 -5.50
CA LYS A 137 3.22 -26.91 -5.72
C LYS A 137 3.64 -27.52 -7.06
N ALA A 138 3.72 -26.71 -8.12
CA ALA A 138 4.01 -27.19 -9.47
C ALA A 138 5.48 -27.53 -9.70
N ASN A 139 6.40 -26.90 -8.96
CA ASN A 139 7.84 -27.03 -9.19
C ASN A 139 8.60 -27.22 -7.87
N LYS A 140 9.77 -27.85 -7.99
CA LYS A 140 10.80 -27.83 -6.95
C LYS A 140 11.82 -26.76 -7.31
N TYR A 141 12.16 -25.95 -6.33
CA TYR A 141 13.17 -24.91 -6.47
C TYR A 141 14.40 -25.25 -5.63
N ASP A 142 15.58 -24.83 -6.08
CA ASP A 142 16.78 -24.87 -5.26
C ASP A 142 16.80 -23.67 -4.32
N PHE A 143 16.42 -22.49 -4.83
CA PHE A 143 16.39 -21.24 -4.06
C PHE A 143 15.09 -20.47 -4.29
N VAL A 144 14.66 -19.74 -3.26
CA VAL A 144 13.56 -18.77 -3.36
C VAL A 144 14.04 -17.43 -2.81
N VAL A 145 14.16 -16.45 -3.69
CA VAL A 145 14.52 -15.07 -3.35
C VAL A 145 13.27 -14.30 -2.95
N MET A 146 13.27 -13.72 -1.75
CA MET A 146 12.12 -13.05 -1.16
C MET A 146 12.43 -11.58 -0.86
N GLN A 147 11.67 -10.66 -1.49
CA GLN A 147 11.84 -9.22 -1.36
C GLN A 147 10.59 -8.59 -0.79
N GLU A 148 10.73 -7.94 0.38
CA GLU A 148 9.66 -7.22 1.07
C GLU A 148 9.34 -5.87 0.42
N GLN A 149 8.18 -5.30 0.72
CA GLN A 149 7.86 -3.92 0.37
C GLN A 149 8.90 -2.98 1.01
N SER A 150 9.40 -2.07 0.21
CA SER A 150 10.63 -1.33 0.49
C SER A 150 10.64 -0.45 1.75
N THR A 151 9.50 -0.10 2.33
CA THR A 151 9.42 0.67 3.57
C THR A 151 8.93 -0.17 4.76
N CYS A 152 8.33 -1.32 4.50
CA CYS A 152 7.74 -2.18 5.53
C CYS A 152 8.72 -2.57 6.63
N PRO A 153 9.97 -3.00 6.34
CA PRO A 153 10.89 -3.39 7.42
C PRO A 153 11.22 -2.26 8.39
N VAL A 154 11.06 -0.99 7.97
CA VAL A 154 11.34 0.20 8.80
C VAL A 154 10.08 0.75 9.44
N LEU A 155 8.97 0.81 8.70
CA LEU A 155 7.75 1.50 9.14
C LEU A 155 6.73 0.54 9.77
N ASN A 156 6.77 -0.73 9.43
CA ASN A 156 5.91 -1.78 9.99
C ASN A 156 6.66 -3.11 10.12
N PRO A 157 7.70 -3.17 10.95
CA PRO A 157 8.56 -4.35 11.07
C PRO A 157 7.81 -5.61 11.49
N GLY A 158 6.77 -5.49 12.31
CA GLY A 158 5.95 -6.64 12.71
C GLY A 158 5.31 -7.36 11.53
N LYS A 159 4.75 -6.63 10.57
CA LYS A 159 4.18 -7.22 9.35
C LYS A 159 5.24 -7.87 8.47
N PHE A 160 6.40 -7.24 8.33
CA PHE A 160 7.52 -7.84 7.62
C PHE A 160 7.91 -9.18 8.24
N TYR A 161 8.09 -9.21 9.57
CA TYR A 161 8.52 -10.42 10.27
C TYR A 161 7.48 -11.54 10.21
N ASP A 162 6.18 -11.23 10.36
CA ASP A 162 5.12 -12.21 10.23
C ASP A 162 5.04 -12.79 8.82
N GLY A 163 5.11 -11.92 7.81
CA GLY A 163 5.16 -12.33 6.40
C GLY A 163 6.38 -13.20 6.07
N ALA A 164 7.55 -12.82 6.59
CA ALA A 164 8.79 -13.57 6.43
C ALA A 164 8.70 -14.96 7.06
N ARG A 165 8.22 -15.07 8.31
CA ARG A 165 8.03 -16.36 9.01
C ARG A 165 7.11 -17.29 8.22
N ALA A 166 5.96 -16.78 7.78
CA ALA A 166 4.97 -17.56 7.05
C ALA A 166 5.50 -18.02 5.70
N LEU A 167 6.18 -17.15 4.95
CA LEU A 167 6.67 -17.47 3.62
C LEU A 167 7.87 -18.42 3.67
N VAL A 168 8.82 -18.21 4.60
CA VAL A 168 9.96 -19.11 4.83
C VAL A 168 9.49 -20.53 5.14
N ALA A 169 8.44 -20.68 5.96
CA ALA A 169 7.85 -21.98 6.25
C ALA A 169 7.33 -22.68 4.96
N LYS A 170 6.64 -21.97 4.08
CA LYS A 170 6.17 -22.49 2.79
C LYS A 170 7.33 -22.88 1.86
N VAL A 171 8.37 -22.04 1.79
CA VAL A 171 9.56 -22.29 0.97
C VAL A 171 10.30 -23.54 1.44
N ARG A 172 10.52 -23.68 2.74
CA ARG A 172 11.17 -24.88 3.31
C ARG A 172 10.33 -26.15 3.12
N ALA A 173 9.01 -26.04 3.20
CA ALA A 173 8.11 -27.17 2.88
C ALA A 173 8.21 -27.61 1.40
N ASN A 174 8.57 -26.72 0.49
CA ASN A 174 8.91 -27.07 -0.90
C ASN A 174 10.25 -27.84 -1.00
N GLY A 175 11.15 -27.68 -0.03
CA GLY A 175 12.52 -28.19 -0.01
C GLY A 175 13.54 -27.19 -0.57
N ALA A 176 13.12 -25.95 -0.83
CA ALA A 176 13.99 -24.90 -1.35
C ALA A 176 14.71 -24.15 -0.20
N THR A 177 15.87 -23.60 -0.52
CA THR A 177 16.61 -22.67 0.36
C THR A 177 16.03 -21.25 0.21
N PRO A 178 15.48 -20.66 1.29
CA PRO A 178 15.03 -19.26 1.27
C PRO A 178 16.23 -18.32 1.29
N ILE A 179 16.14 -17.21 0.57
CA ILE A 179 17.13 -16.11 0.57
C ILE A 179 16.37 -14.81 0.70
N PHE A 180 16.71 -13.98 1.69
CA PHE A 180 16.19 -12.64 1.77
C PHE A 180 16.96 -11.70 0.85
N TYR A 181 16.23 -10.87 0.12
CA TYR A 181 16.76 -9.80 -0.69
C TYR A 181 16.49 -8.47 0.05
N GLU A 182 17.52 -7.93 0.72
CA GLU A 182 17.46 -6.64 1.40
C GLU A 182 17.33 -5.51 0.38
N THR A 183 16.40 -4.60 0.64
CA THR A 183 16.19 -3.40 -0.17
C THR A 183 16.98 -2.20 0.37
N TRP A 184 16.99 -1.08 -0.35
CA TRP A 184 17.83 0.10 -0.07
C TRP A 184 17.05 1.30 0.45
N GLY A 185 17.77 2.23 1.10
CA GLY A 185 17.26 3.54 1.48
C GLY A 185 16.85 4.37 0.26
N ARG A 186 15.79 5.16 0.37
CA ARG A 186 15.35 6.10 -0.68
C ARG A 186 16.45 7.12 -0.99
N LYS A 187 16.55 7.54 -2.26
CA LYS A 187 17.46 8.62 -2.64
C LYS A 187 17.07 9.93 -1.92
N THR A 188 18.05 10.72 -1.52
CA THR A 188 17.82 12.03 -0.90
C THR A 188 16.86 12.88 -1.73
N GLY A 189 15.88 13.51 -1.08
CA GLY A 189 14.81 14.26 -1.72
C GLY A 189 13.48 13.48 -1.88
N HIS A 190 13.49 12.18 -1.66
CA HIS A 190 12.23 11.41 -1.67
C HIS A 190 11.39 11.73 -0.43
N LYS A 191 10.09 12.00 -0.62
CA LYS A 191 9.15 12.46 0.43
C LYS A 191 9.08 11.53 1.65
N VAL A 192 9.15 10.22 1.47
CA VAL A 192 9.11 9.24 2.57
C VAL A 192 10.20 9.50 3.60
N LEU A 193 11.37 10.01 3.19
CA LEU A 193 12.45 10.32 4.13
C LEU A 193 12.05 11.46 5.06
N SER A 194 11.59 12.58 4.52
CA SER A 194 11.19 13.75 5.30
C SER A 194 9.93 13.50 6.14
N GLU A 195 8.96 12.78 5.60
CA GLU A 195 7.69 12.45 6.29
C GLU A 195 7.90 11.53 7.50
N ASN A 196 9.00 10.75 7.53
CA ASN A 196 9.29 9.81 8.61
C ASN A 196 10.58 10.13 9.39
N GLY A 197 11.15 11.34 9.23
CA GLY A 197 12.37 11.76 9.93
C GLY A 197 13.58 10.88 9.58
N LEU A 198 13.65 10.37 8.34
CA LEU A 198 14.71 9.51 7.86
C LEU A 198 15.67 10.27 6.93
N THR A 199 16.87 9.72 6.79
CA THR A 199 17.81 10.02 5.70
C THR A 199 18.00 8.75 4.86
N ASN A 200 18.67 8.85 3.72
CA ASN A 200 19.08 7.65 2.98
C ASN A 200 19.88 6.69 3.87
N GLU A 201 20.85 7.22 4.60
CA GLU A 201 21.70 6.46 5.52
C GLU A 201 20.90 5.76 6.63
N THR A 202 20.08 6.52 7.39
CA THR A 202 19.32 5.95 8.51
C THR A 202 18.31 4.92 8.04
N MET A 203 17.69 5.13 6.87
CA MET A 203 16.78 4.15 6.28
C MET A 203 17.53 2.87 5.88
N THR A 204 18.71 3.00 5.24
CA THR A 204 19.52 1.84 4.84
C THR A 204 19.91 1.00 6.05
N TRP A 205 20.47 1.60 7.10
CA TRP A 205 20.88 0.85 8.29
C TRP A 205 19.70 0.20 9.03
N LYS A 206 18.54 0.86 9.05
CA LYS A 206 17.33 0.26 9.63
C LYS A 206 16.82 -0.92 8.79
N LEU A 207 16.90 -0.85 7.46
CA LEU A 207 16.59 -1.97 6.58
C LEU A 207 17.53 -3.14 6.83
N ALA A 208 18.84 -2.91 6.79
CA ALA A 208 19.84 -3.93 7.06
C ALA A 208 19.65 -4.59 8.43
N ALA A 209 19.36 -3.79 9.47
CA ALA A 209 19.09 -4.29 10.81
C ALA A 209 17.84 -5.19 10.86
N ALA A 210 16.76 -4.78 10.22
CA ALA A 210 15.53 -5.55 10.20
C ALA A 210 15.69 -6.89 9.46
N TYR A 211 16.34 -6.88 8.29
CA TYR A 211 16.62 -8.11 7.55
C TYR A 211 17.60 -9.04 8.28
N ASN A 212 18.64 -8.48 8.91
CA ASN A 212 19.58 -9.26 9.72
C ASN A 212 18.89 -9.91 10.93
N ALA A 213 17.98 -9.19 11.59
CA ALA A 213 17.25 -9.71 12.74
C ALA A 213 16.41 -10.93 12.36
N ILE A 214 15.58 -10.82 11.32
CA ILE A 214 14.72 -11.93 10.89
C ILE A 214 15.51 -13.05 10.18
N GLY A 215 16.59 -12.70 9.49
CA GLY A 215 17.51 -13.68 8.91
C GLY A 215 18.13 -14.57 9.99
N LYS A 216 18.62 -13.97 11.09
CA LYS A 216 19.13 -14.71 12.24
C LYS A 216 18.06 -15.54 12.96
N GLU A 217 16.88 -14.98 13.18
CA GLU A 217 15.76 -15.70 13.80
C GLU A 217 15.40 -16.95 13.02
N LEU A 218 15.35 -16.83 11.69
CA LEU A 218 14.88 -17.90 10.81
C LEU A 218 16.01 -18.74 10.20
N ASP A 219 17.29 -18.45 10.51
CA ASP A 219 18.43 -19.10 9.86
C ASP A 219 18.33 -19.02 8.33
N VAL A 220 18.20 -17.80 7.80
CA VAL A 220 18.04 -17.47 6.38
C VAL A 220 19.09 -16.44 5.98
N ASP A 221 19.83 -16.74 4.94
CA ASP A 221 20.84 -15.85 4.36
C ASP A 221 20.19 -14.56 3.81
N VAL A 222 20.91 -13.45 3.92
CA VAL A 222 20.47 -12.12 3.48
C VAL A 222 21.43 -11.58 2.42
N ALA A 223 20.94 -11.45 1.19
CA ALA A 223 21.65 -10.69 0.16
C ALA A 223 21.51 -9.19 0.45
N TYR A 224 22.57 -8.58 1.01
CA TYR A 224 22.59 -7.17 1.45
C TYR A 224 22.74 -6.19 0.28
N ALA A 225 21.79 -6.23 -0.65
CA ALA A 225 21.81 -5.35 -1.81
C ALA A 225 21.61 -3.86 -1.45
N GLY A 226 20.92 -3.57 -0.35
CA GLY A 226 20.79 -2.20 0.17
C GLY A 226 22.09 -1.63 0.69
N LEU A 227 22.92 -2.45 1.35
CA LEU A 227 24.27 -2.04 1.75
C LEU A 227 25.19 -1.82 0.53
N ALA A 228 25.07 -2.67 -0.50
CA ALA A 228 25.77 -2.44 -1.78
C ALA A 228 25.35 -1.13 -2.44
N PHE A 229 24.03 -0.82 -2.46
CA PHE A 229 23.50 0.46 -2.93
C PHE A 229 24.07 1.63 -2.16
N TYR A 230 24.13 1.51 -0.83
CA TYR A 230 24.64 2.58 0.03
C TYR A 230 26.12 2.84 -0.21
N ASP A 231 26.93 1.80 -0.42
CA ASP A 231 28.35 1.94 -0.75
C ASP A 231 28.56 2.73 -2.04
N VAL A 232 27.85 2.36 -3.13
CA VAL A 232 27.92 3.09 -4.41
C VAL A 232 27.35 4.51 -4.26
N TYR A 233 26.21 4.67 -3.59
CA TYR A 233 25.56 5.95 -3.41
C TYR A 233 26.42 6.97 -2.66
N THR A 234 27.19 6.51 -1.67
CA THR A 234 28.05 7.39 -0.87
C THR A 234 29.41 7.66 -1.52
N ASN A 235 29.99 6.68 -2.21
CA ASN A 235 31.35 6.76 -2.71
C ASN A 235 31.45 7.06 -4.21
N ASN A 236 30.43 6.70 -5.01
CA ASN A 236 30.47 6.74 -6.47
C ASN A 236 29.26 7.42 -7.11
N ALA A 237 28.52 8.27 -6.39
CA ALA A 237 27.30 8.91 -6.88
C ALA A 237 27.51 9.81 -8.12
N LYS A 238 28.73 10.24 -8.39
CA LYS A 238 29.07 11.04 -9.59
C LYS A 238 29.20 10.18 -10.84
N ASP A 239 29.54 8.90 -10.67
CA ASP A 239 29.87 7.98 -11.74
C ASP A 239 28.71 7.05 -12.08
N VAL A 240 27.90 6.70 -11.06
CA VAL A 240 26.80 5.76 -11.20
C VAL A 240 25.55 6.25 -10.46
N ASP A 241 24.46 6.44 -11.19
CA ASP A 241 23.12 6.65 -10.57
C ASP A 241 22.38 5.31 -10.50
N LEU A 242 22.12 4.85 -9.30
CA LEU A 242 21.42 3.60 -9.04
C LEU A 242 19.89 3.74 -9.02
N TYR A 243 19.36 4.96 -9.05
CA TYR A 243 17.93 5.26 -8.92
C TYR A 243 17.32 5.78 -10.20
N ASN A 244 16.07 5.49 -10.44
CA ASN A 244 15.26 6.19 -11.42
C ASN A 244 14.87 7.60 -10.93
N ALA A 245 14.28 8.39 -11.82
CA ALA A 245 13.85 9.75 -11.52
C ALA A 245 12.84 9.88 -10.35
N ASP A 246 12.17 8.81 -9.99
CA ASP A 246 11.26 8.74 -8.85
C ASP A 246 11.96 8.60 -7.49
N LEU A 247 13.30 8.54 -7.48
CA LEU A 247 14.15 8.48 -6.30
C LEU A 247 13.98 7.20 -5.46
N THR A 248 13.35 6.18 -6.02
CA THR A 248 13.02 4.94 -5.31
C THR A 248 13.31 3.68 -6.11
N HIS A 249 12.79 3.56 -7.33
CA HIS A 249 13.00 2.37 -8.14
C HIS A 249 14.42 2.31 -8.71
N PRO A 250 14.95 1.09 -8.91
CA PRO A 250 16.31 0.95 -9.39
C PRO A 250 16.43 1.34 -10.87
N SER A 251 17.49 2.07 -11.20
CA SER A 251 17.97 2.20 -12.57
C SER A 251 18.44 0.83 -13.11
N TYR A 252 18.88 0.76 -14.36
CA TYR A 252 19.48 -0.47 -14.87
C TYR A 252 20.74 -0.85 -14.09
N SER A 253 21.60 0.14 -13.75
CA SER A 253 22.78 -0.08 -12.91
C SER A 253 22.40 -0.57 -11.51
N GLY A 254 21.32 -0.02 -10.93
CA GLY A 254 20.80 -0.48 -9.63
C GLY A 254 20.36 -1.94 -9.69
N SER A 255 19.54 -2.33 -10.67
CA SER A 255 19.14 -3.73 -10.81
C SER A 255 20.32 -4.66 -11.12
N PHE A 256 21.31 -4.17 -11.85
CA PHE A 256 22.52 -4.94 -12.13
C PHE A 256 23.34 -5.21 -10.84
N LEU A 257 23.47 -4.20 -9.97
CA LEU A 257 24.09 -4.35 -8.66
C LEU A 257 23.39 -5.40 -7.80
N VAL A 258 22.05 -5.36 -7.76
CA VAL A 258 21.26 -6.38 -7.07
C VAL A 258 21.51 -7.77 -7.63
N ALA A 259 21.55 -7.92 -8.97
CA ALA A 259 21.79 -9.20 -9.61
C ALA A 259 23.20 -9.76 -9.27
N LEU A 260 24.22 -8.89 -9.17
CA LEU A 260 25.56 -9.28 -8.74
C LEU A 260 25.59 -9.71 -7.26
N THR A 261 24.89 -8.97 -6.39
CA THR A 261 24.82 -9.29 -4.96
C THR A 261 24.12 -10.62 -4.73
N LEU A 262 22.95 -10.82 -5.38
CA LEU A 262 22.22 -12.11 -5.34
C LEU A 262 23.04 -13.27 -5.93
N PHE A 263 23.79 -13.01 -7.00
CA PHE A 263 24.69 -14.01 -7.58
C PHE A 263 25.74 -14.47 -6.56
N SER A 264 26.43 -13.53 -5.97
CA SER A 264 27.48 -13.85 -4.99
C SER A 264 26.91 -14.49 -3.73
N GLU A 265 25.73 -14.05 -3.27
CA GLU A 265 25.06 -14.62 -2.10
C GLU A 265 24.62 -16.06 -2.35
N ILE A 266 23.99 -16.34 -3.48
CA ILE A 266 23.44 -17.67 -3.80
C ILE A 266 24.57 -18.66 -4.15
N PHE A 267 25.54 -18.26 -4.97
CA PHE A 267 26.54 -19.18 -5.49
C PHE A 267 27.86 -19.21 -4.70
N GLY A 268 28.05 -18.29 -3.74
CA GLY A 268 29.29 -18.18 -2.95
C GLY A 268 30.50 -17.77 -3.80
N GLU A 269 30.29 -17.27 -5.02
CA GLU A 269 31.35 -16.92 -5.95
C GLU A 269 31.48 -15.39 -6.10
N SER A 270 32.73 -14.92 -6.16
CA SER A 270 33.01 -13.50 -6.37
C SER A 270 32.32 -12.98 -7.64
N PRO A 271 31.73 -11.78 -7.61
CA PRO A 271 31.15 -11.15 -8.81
C PRO A 271 32.19 -10.89 -9.90
N ASP A 272 33.49 -11.03 -9.59
CA ASP A 272 34.57 -10.94 -10.58
C ASP A 272 34.45 -12.00 -11.67
N ALA A 273 33.88 -13.17 -11.38
CA ALA A 273 33.62 -14.25 -12.32
C ALA A 273 32.58 -13.91 -13.40
N VAL A 274 31.76 -12.88 -13.18
CA VAL A 274 30.70 -12.47 -14.11
C VAL A 274 31.30 -11.72 -15.29
N SER A 275 31.06 -12.22 -16.51
CA SER A 275 31.52 -11.57 -17.75
C SER A 275 30.42 -10.75 -18.45
N PHE A 276 29.15 -10.97 -18.10
CA PHE A 276 28.02 -10.20 -18.64
C PHE A 276 28.07 -8.76 -18.15
N LYS A 277 27.83 -7.82 -19.05
CA LYS A 277 27.87 -6.38 -18.77
C LYS A 277 26.54 -5.67 -19.12
N GLY A 278 25.70 -6.34 -19.88
CA GLY A 278 24.49 -5.69 -20.42
C GLY A 278 24.83 -4.45 -21.23
N SER A 279 24.18 -3.34 -20.89
CA SER A 279 24.42 -2.03 -21.54
C SER A 279 25.43 -1.13 -20.77
N LEU A 280 26.09 -1.66 -19.74
CA LEU A 280 27.00 -0.90 -18.87
C LEU A 280 28.43 -0.91 -19.42
N ASN A 281 29.16 0.18 -19.19
CA ASN A 281 30.58 0.25 -19.51
C ASN A 281 31.43 -0.41 -18.41
N ASP A 282 32.73 -0.61 -18.68
CA ASP A 282 33.63 -1.33 -17.81
C ASP A 282 33.86 -0.64 -16.47
N ASP A 283 33.93 0.68 -16.44
CA ASP A 283 34.15 1.44 -15.21
C ASP A 283 32.96 1.28 -14.26
N VAL A 284 31.72 1.41 -14.79
CA VAL A 284 30.51 1.16 -14.00
C VAL A 284 30.46 -0.28 -13.50
N ILE A 285 30.76 -1.26 -14.34
CA ILE A 285 30.82 -2.68 -13.95
C ILE A 285 31.82 -2.92 -12.83
N ALA A 286 33.01 -2.31 -12.91
CA ALA A 286 34.02 -2.44 -11.85
C ALA A 286 33.53 -1.92 -10.50
N ILE A 287 32.87 -0.74 -10.49
CA ILE A 287 32.26 -0.17 -9.29
C ILE A 287 31.19 -1.10 -8.71
N LEU A 288 30.25 -1.59 -9.56
CA LEU A 288 29.17 -2.45 -9.11
C LEU A 288 29.67 -3.80 -8.56
N LYS A 289 30.68 -4.39 -9.20
CA LYS A 289 31.29 -5.63 -8.71
C LYS A 289 31.97 -5.44 -7.37
N ALA A 290 32.72 -4.36 -7.19
CA ALA A 290 33.39 -4.07 -5.93
C ALA A 290 32.38 -3.90 -4.78
N ALA A 291 31.27 -3.17 -5.01
CA ALA A 291 30.23 -2.96 -4.02
C ALA A 291 29.48 -4.27 -3.68
N ALA A 292 29.13 -5.08 -4.67
CA ALA A 292 28.49 -6.37 -4.46
C ALA A 292 29.41 -7.33 -3.69
N LYS A 293 30.69 -7.39 -4.07
CA LYS A 293 31.71 -8.21 -3.37
C LYS A 293 31.83 -7.82 -1.91
N LYS A 294 31.93 -6.52 -1.62
CA LYS A 294 31.99 -6.00 -0.27
C LYS A 294 30.75 -6.34 0.55
N ALA A 295 29.55 -6.17 -0.04
CA ALA A 295 28.30 -6.43 0.66
C ALA A 295 28.10 -7.91 1.05
N VAL A 296 28.70 -8.85 0.31
CA VAL A 296 28.54 -10.30 0.56
C VAL A 296 29.68 -10.88 1.37
N PHE A 297 30.92 -10.58 1.00
CA PHE A 297 32.11 -11.26 1.59
C PHE A 297 32.81 -10.42 2.66
N ASP A 298 32.57 -9.10 2.68
CA ASP A 298 33.10 -8.17 3.68
C ASP A 298 31.96 -7.28 4.18
N THR A 299 30.86 -7.92 4.58
CA THR A 299 29.59 -7.25 4.93
C THR A 299 29.81 -6.26 6.06
N PRO A 300 29.50 -4.96 5.87
CA PRO A 300 29.66 -3.96 6.90
C PRO A 300 28.83 -4.29 8.15
N ALA A 301 29.44 -4.16 9.33
CA ALA A 301 28.74 -4.33 10.59
C ALA A 301 27.64 -3.29 10.74
N ILE A 302 26.45 -3.72 11.17
CA ILE A 302 25.33 -2.82 11.47
C ILE A 302 25.70 -2.00 12.71
N PRO A 303 25.68 -0.64 12.63
CA PRO A 303 25.97 0.20 13.79
C PRO A 303 25.03 -0.13 14.97
N ALA A 304 25.58 -0.11 16.19
CA ALA A 304 24.85 -0.55 17.38
C ALA A 304 23.55 0.22 17.64
N GLU A 305 23.49 1.48 17.25
CA GLU A 305 22.30 2.33 17.35
C GLU A 305 21.12 1.89 16.47
N TYR A 306 21.37 1.07 15.43
CA TYR A 306 20.34 0.50 14.57
C TYR A 306 20.01 -0.95 14.91
N ALA A 307 20.74 -1.57 15.84
CA ALA A 307 20.49 -2.96 16.22
C ALA A 307 19.03 -3.16 16.64
N THR A 308 18.38 -4.17 16.09
CA THR A 308 16.99 -4.51 16.36
C THR A 308 16.83 -6.01 16.57
N LYS A 309 15.64 -6.41 17.05
CA LYS A 309 15.24 -7.80 17.24
C LYS A 309 13.96 -8.05 16.45
N SER A 310 13.83 -9.26 15.95
CA SER A 310 12.58 -9.73 15.34
C SER A 310 11.76 -10.62 16.28
N GLU A 311 12.42 -11.36 17.17
CA GLU A 311 11.76 -12.24 18.12
C GLU A 311 10.70 -11.51 18.96
N GLY A 312 9.49 -12.03 18.94
CA GLY A 312 8.34 -11.47 19.64
C GLY A 312 7.76 -10.19 19.02
N VAL A 313 8.37 -9.66 17.98
CA VAL A 313 7.81 -8.54 17.21
C VAL A 313 6.87 -9.11 16.16
N VAL A 314 5.60 -8.76 16.27
CA VAL A 314 4.50 -9.16 15.37
C VAL A 314 3.76 -7.92 14.89
N ALA A 315 3.01 -8.08 13.81
CA ALA A 315 2.10 -7.02 13.38
C ALA A 315 1.16 -6.64 14.52
N PRO A 316 0.88 -5.35 14.73
CA PRO A 316 -0.10 -4.94 15.71
C PRO A 316 -1.42 -5.66 15.40
N LYS A 317 -1.92 -6.43 16.35
CA LYS A 317 -3.28 -6.93 16.29
C LYS A 317 -4.17 -5.77 16.74
N TYR A 318 -4.93 -5.24 15.79
CA TYR A 318 -5.96 -4.30 16.15
C TYR A 318 -7.06 -5.07 16.87
N GLU A 319 -7.23 -4.79 18.15
CA GLU A 319 -8.36 -5.31 18.92
C GLU A 319 -9.59 -4.50 18.49
N TYR A 320 -10.34 -5.01 17.56
CA TYR A 320 -11.65 -4.51 17.18
C TYR A 320 -12.64 -5.66 17.14
N THR A 321 -13.87 -5.34 17.51
CA THR A 321 -14.95 -6.32 17.60
C THR A 321 -16.01 -6.00 16.54
N VAL A 322 -15.66 -6.07 15.28
CA VAL A 322 -16.66 -6.08 14.21
C VAL A 322 -17.01 -7.53 13.91
N ASP A 323 -18.25 -7.89 14.12
CA ASP A 323 -18.76 -9.20 13.71
C ASP A 323 -19.10 -9.16 12.21
N SER A 324 -18.09 -9.42 11.38
CA SER A 324 -18.27 -9.58 9.95
C SER A 324 -18.57 -11.02 9.53
N SER A 325 -18.77 -11.94 10.48
CA SER A 325 -19.07 -13.34 10.17
C SER A 325 -20.36 -13.49 9.37
N GLN A 326 -21.29 -12.57 9.57
CA GLN A 326 -22.58 -12.52 8.88
C GLN A 326 -22.57 -11.72 7.58
N MET A 327 -21.46 -11.11 7.17
CA MET A 327 -21.34 -10.30 5.95
C MET A 327 -21.87 -11.05 4.72
N VAL A 328 -22.77 -10.43 3.98
CA VAL A 328 -23.31 -10.95 2.73
C VAL A 328 -23.00 -10.02 1.59
N ASN A 329 -22.13 -10.47 0.69
CA ASN A 329 -21.83 -9.77 -0.55
C ASN A 329 -22.87 -10.10 -1.60
N LEU A 330 -23.48 -9.07 -2.18
CA LEU A 330 -24.40 -9.21 -3.28
C LEU A 330 -23.65 -9.17 -4.61
N THR A 331 -23.96 -10.11 -5.50
CA THR A 331 -23.42 -10.17 -6.88
C THR A 331 -24.24 -9.36 -7.87
N SER A 332 -25.44 -8.96 -7.49
CA SER A 332 -26.34 -8.15 -8.30
C SER A 332 -27.23 -7.28 -7.43
N VAL A 333 -27.61 -6.12 -7.95
CA VAL A 333 -28.66 -5.30 -7.33
C VAL A 333 -29.98 -6.01 -7.46
N PRO A 334 -30.82 -6.07 -6.39
CA PRO A 334 -32.19 -6.54 -6.50
C PRO A 334 -32.95 -5.77 -7.58
N SER A 335 -33.50 -6.46 -8.54
CA SER A 335 -34.10 -5.86 -9.75
C SER A 335 -35.34 -4.99 -9.50
N SER A 336 -35.90 -5.05 -8.30
CA SER A 336 -37.08 -4.30 -7.89
C SER A 336 -36.78 -2.93 -7.26
N ASN A 337 -35.52 -2.64 -6.92
CA ASN A 337 -35.23 -1.50 -6.07
C ASN A 337 -34.43 -0.40 -6.76
N LYS A 338 -34.77 0.84 -6.43
CA LYS A 338 -34.17 2.02 -7.00
C LYS A 338 -32.92 2.40 -6.21
N LEU A 339 -31.92 2.96 -6.89
CA LEU A 339 -30.82 3.67 -6.28
C LEU A 339 -31.37 4.95 -5.61
N ILE A 340 -31.24 5.05 -4.30
CA ILE A 340 -31.82 6.13 -3.49
C ILE A 340 -30.78 7.06 -2.87
N SER A 341 -29.48 6.74 -2.96
CA SER A 341 -28.41 7.53 -2.33
C SER A 341 -27.96 8.73 -3.15
N VAL A 342 -28.36 8.84 -4.41
CA VAL A 342 -27.92 9.94 -5.26
C VAL A 342 -28.76 11.19 -4.99
N LEU A 343 -28.10 12.25 -4.55
CA LEU A 343 -28.78 13.50 -4.24
C LEU A 343 -29.22 14.25 -5.50
N LYS A 344 -30.46 14.70 -5.53
CA LYS A 344 -31.01 15.51 -6.64
C LYS A 344 -30.76 17.01 -6.49
N GLY A 345 -30.13 17.43 -5.44
CA GLY A 345 -29.93 18.81 -5.03
C GLY A 345 -30.58 19.08 -3.68
N GLY A 346 -30.10 20.08 -2.99
CA GLY A 346 -30.63 20.38 -1.68
C GLY A 346 -29.74 21.34 -0.87
N THR A 347 -30.04 21.41 0.41
CA THR A 347 -29.26 22.22 1.36
C THR A 347 -28.78 21.30 2.47
N TYR A 348 -27.48 21.29 2.70
CA TYR A 348 -26.89 20.56 3.83
C TYR A 348 -27.29 21.18 5.17
N PRO A 349 -27.17 20.43 6.27
CA PRO A 349 -27.41 20.97 7.61
C PRO A 349 -26.53 22.17 7.96
N ASN A 350 -25.39 22.34 7.30
CA ASN A 350 -24.50 23.50 7.47
C ASN A 350 -24.92 24.74 6.63
N GLY A 351 -26.06 24.68 5.95
CA GLY A 351 -26.58 25.77 5.13
C GLY A 351 -26.00 25.88 3.72
N LYS A 352 -25.05 25.03 3.33
CA LYS A 352 -24.55 24.98 1.95
C LYS A 352 -25.54 24.30 1.04
N THR A 353 -25.81 24.90 -0.11
CA THR A 353 -26.59 24.28 -1.17
C THR A 353 -25.70 23.45 -2.08
N PHE A 354 -26.22 22.35 -2.58
CA PHE A 354 -25.58 21.53 -3.59
C PHE A 354 -26.58 21.17 -4.69
N SER A 355 -26.05 20.88 -5.86
CA SER A 355 -26.84 20.42 -6.98
C SER A 355 -26.63 18.93 -7.13
N GLY A 356 -27.68 18.18 -7.06
CA GLY A 356 -27.64 16.75 -7.32
C GLY A 356 -27.48 16.44 -8.81
N ILE A 357 -27.25 15.18 -9.10
CA ILE A 357 -27.00 14.69 -10.46
C ILE A 357 -28.12 15.05 -11.46
N LEU A 358 -29.37 15.14 -11.00
CA LEU A 358 -30.52 15.44 -11.83
C LEU A 358 -30.88 16.93 -11.84
N GLY A 359 -30.18 17.76 -11.12
CA GLY A 359 -30.63 19.12 -10.81
C GLY A 359 -29.96 20.25 -11.54
N THR A 360 -28.70 20.15 -11.90
CA THR A 360 -28.01 21.24 -12.60
C THR A 360 -26.62 20.85 -13.08
N LYS A 361 -26.12 21.61 -14.03
CA LYS A 361 -24.70 21.67 -14.36
C LYS A 361 -23.92 22.00 -13.09
N ASN A 362 -23.17 21.07 -12.57
CA ASN A 362 -22.29 21.37 -11.49
C ASN A 362 -21.34 22.48 -11.92
N ALA A 363 -21.29 23.54 -11.15
CA ALA A 363 -20.36 24.64 -11.33
C ALA A 363 -18.91 24.26 -11.03
N ILE A 364 -18.60 22.98 -10.95
CA ILE A 364 -17.24 22.48 -10.86
C ILE A 364 -16.72 22.37 -12.28
N ALA A 365 -16.00 23.39 -12.68
CA ALA A 365 -15.49 23.60 -14.00
C ALA A 365 -14.80 22.37 -14.58
N SER A 366 -15.15 22.03 -15.80
CA SER A 366 -14.40 21.31 -16.83
C SER A 366 -14.57 19.81 -17.04
N THR A 367 -15.22 19.06 -16.17
CA THR A 367 -15.69 17.72 -16.52
C THR A 367 -17.13 17.58 -16.06
N GLU A 368 -18.01 18.09 -16.86
CA GLU A 368 -19.46 18.01 -16.63
C GLU A 368 -19.86 16.54 -16.63
N TYR A 369 -20.27 16.05 -15.48
CA TYR A 369 -21.14 14.92 -15.45
C TYR A 369 -22.52 15.40 -15.93
N SER A 370 -22.87 15.05 -17.13
CA SER A 370 -24.16 15.44 -17.71
C SER A 370 -25.18 14.35 -17.44
N VAL A 371 -26.28 14.72 -16.81
CA VAL A 371 -27.48 13.88 -16.75
C VAL A 371 -27.96 13.47 -18.16
N SER A 372 -27.57 14.21 -19.18
CA SER A 372 -27.85 13.86 -20.57
C SER A 372 -27.19 12.55 -21.02
N GLY A 373 -26.16 12.07 -20.32
CA GLY A 373 -25.55 10.77 -20.59
C GLY A 373 -26.28 9.57 -19.97
N LEU A 374 -27.24 9.80 -19.09
CA LEU A 374 -28.06 8.74 -18.51
C LEU A 374 -29.21 8.35 -19.43
N SER A 375 -29.45 7.06 -19.59
CA SER A 375 -30.68 6.56 -20.23
C SER A 375 -31.91 6.92 -19.38
N ASP A 376 -33.08 6.96 -20.00
CA ASP A 376 -34.31 7.24 -19.27
C ASP A 376 -34.62 6.16 -18.21
N ALA A 377 -34.22 4.91 -18.45
CA ALA A 377 -34.29 3.85 -17.45
C ALA A 377 -33.38 4.17 -16.22
N GLN A 378 -32.15 4.60 -16.46
CA GLN A 378 -31.23 4.99 -15.36
C GLN A 378 -31.75 6.20 -14.58
N LYS A 379 -32.34 7.19 -15.25
CA LYS A 379 -33.00 8.32 -14.59
C LYS A 379 -34.21 7.89 -13.75
N ALA A 380 -34.98 6.91 -14.24
CA ALA A 380 -36.11 6.37 -13.52
C ALA A 380 -35.71 5.56 -12.28
N ASP A 381 -34.51 4.99 -12.27
CA ASP A 381 -33.99 4.21 -11.15
C ASP A 381 -33.48 5.07 -9.96
N ILE A 382 -33.34 6.37 -10.18
CA ILE A 382 -32.89 7.30 -9.15
C ILE A 382 -34.09 7.87 -8.41
N ALA A 383 -34.21 7.58 -7.13
CA ALA A 383 -35.23 8.15 -6.27
C ALA A 383 -34.85 9.56 -5.81
N ASP A 384 -35.86 10.34 -5.41
CA ASP A 384 -35.61 11.67 -4.84
C ASP A 384 -35.33 11.54 -3.35
N ILE A 385 -34.09 11.75 -2.95
CA ILE A 385 -33.75 11.84 -1.55
C ILE A 385 -33.67 13.31 -1.15
N GLY A 386 -34.52 13.72 -0.23
CA GLY A 386 -34.63 15.10 0.22
C GLY A 386 -33.50 15.57 1.11
N TYR A 387 -32.41 14.81 1.28
CA TYR A 387 -31.46 15.13 2.32
C TYR A 387 -30.01 14.74 2.12
N GLY A 388 -29.15 15.16 3.03
CA GLY A 388 -27.72 15.24 2.84
C GLY A 388 -26.90 14.11 3.45
N VAL A 389 -25.62 14.21 3.23
CA VAL A 389 -24.59 13.37 3.82
C VAL A 389 -23.77 14.22 4.79
N SER A 390 -23.38 13.64 5.92
CA SER A 390 -22.46 14.26 6.88
C SER A 390 -21.36 13.28 7.29
N VAL A 391 -20.19 13.84 7.62
CA VAL A 391 -19.04 13.06 8.09
C VAL A 391 -18.50 13.69 9.37
N ILE A 392 -18.30 12.86 10.39
CA ILE A 392 -17.69 13.24 11.66
C ILE A 392 -16.27 12.71 11.69
N GLY A 393 -15.36 13.46 12.30
CA GLY A 393 -13.96 13.08 12.49
C GLY A 393 -13.02 13.45 11.34
N ILE A 394 -13.46 14.27 10.39
CA ILE A 394 -12.59 14.73 9.31
C ILE A 394 -11.63 15.80 9.81
N GLU A 395 -10.32 15.55 9.67
CA GLU A 395 -9.28 16.58 9.82
C GLU A 395 -9.05 17.29 8.48
N LYS A 396 -8.93 16.52 7.40
CA LYS A 396 -8.53 17.04 6.11
C LYS A 396 -9.28 16.37 4.96
N MET A 397 -9.69 17.17 4.00
CA MET A 397 -10.15 16.70 2.71
C MET A 397 -9.04 16.94 1.68
N PHE A 398 -8.67 15.90 0.95
CA PHE A 398 -7.64 16.03 -0.08
C PHE A 398 -8.24 16.63 -1.35
N SER A 399 -7.62 17.69 -1.86
CA SER A 399 -7.91 18.20 -3.19
C SER A 399 -7.22 17.31 -4.24
N SER A 400 -7.89 17.03 -5.35
CA SER A 400 -7.24 16.37 -6.46
C SER A 400 -6.14 17.27 -7.05
N SER A 401 -5.11 16.68 -7.64
CA SER A 401 -4.02 17.37 -8.35
C SER A 401 -4.50 18.24 -9.53
N LYS A 402 -5.79 18.24 -9.84
CA LYS A 402 -6.42 19.00 -10.93
C LYS A 402 -7.27 20.19 -10.45
N GLY A 403 -7.15 20.59 -9.19
CA GLY A 403 -7.85 21.78 -8.65
C GLY A 403 -9.31 21.52 -8.28
N TYR A 404 -9.75 20.28 -8.18
CA TYR A 404 -11.08 19.95 -7.68
C TYR A 404 -11.04 19.86 -6.15
N THR A 405 -11.96 20.55 -5.50
CA THR A 405 -12.19 20.37 -4.07
C THR A 405 -12.97 19.08 -3.87
N THR A 406 -12.40 18.14 -3.14
CA THR A 406 -13.17 17.01 -2.61
C THR A 406 -14.14 17.55 -1.58
N ALA A 407 -15.40 17.30 -1.76
CA ALA A 407 -16.44 17.67 -0.83
C ALA A 407 -17.13 16.40 -0.30
N VAL A 408 -17.76 16.50 0.85
CA VAL A 408 -18.55 15.39 1.43
C VAL A 408 -19.64 14.95 0.45
N GLU A 409 -20.15 15.89 -0.32
CA GLU A 409 -21.13 15.70 -1.38
C GLU A 409 -20.68 14.70 -2.46
N ASN A 410 -19.39 14.57 -2.67
CA ASN A 410 -18.86 13.63 -3.66
C ASN A 410 -19.10 12.16 -3.30
N LEU A 411 -19.49 11.88 -2.06
CA LEU A 411 -19.85 10.52 -1.65
C LEU A 411 -21.18 10.04 -2.27
N VAL A 412 -22.03 10.97 -2.70
CA VAL A 412 -23.41 10.68 -3.13
C VAL A 412 -23.86 11.55 -4.30
N ASN A 413 -22.93 12.07 -5.09
CA ASN A 413 -23.25 12.93 -6.22
C ASN A 413 -23.54 12.17 -7.53
N GLY A 414 -23.35 10.86 -7.52
CA GLY A 414 -23.55 9.99 -8.68
C GLY A 414 -22.44 10.12 -9.72
N HIS A 415 -21.31 10.71 -9.38
CA HIS A 415 -20.19 10.88 -10.28
C HIS A 415 -19.05 9.91 -9.97
N TRP A 416 -18.85 8.95 -10.87
CA TRP A 416 -17.90 7.86 -10.68
C TRP A 416 -16.47 8.17 -11.13
N GLY A 417 -16.21 9.35 -11.64
CA GLY A 417 -14.90 9.78 -12.12
C GLY A 417 -13.88 9.94 -10.99
N THR A 418 -12.61 9.68 -11.30
CA THR A 418 -11.50 9.81 -10.33
C THR A 418 -11.34 11.22 -9.76
N SER A 419 -11.90 12.23 -10.44
CA SER A 419 -11.80 13.64 -10.04
C SER A 419 -12.81 14.06 -8.96
N PHE A 420 -13.74 13.16 -8.58
CA PHE A 420 -14.83 13.45 -7.66
C PHE A 420 -14.88 12.41 -6.53
N MET A 421 -13.73 12.05 -6.02
CA MET A 421 -13.65 11.10 -4.91
C MET A 421 -13.76 11.84 -3.58
N GLY A 422 -14.47 11.26 -2.62
CA GLY A 422 -14.38 11.61 -1.22
C GLY A 422 -13.08 11.05 -0.65
N CYS A 423 -12.03 11.89 -0.60
CA CYS A 423 -10.78 11.53 0.04
C CYS A 423 -10.68 12.27 1.37
N PHE A 424 -10.72 11.51 2.46
CA PHE A 424 -10.70 12.06 3.80
C PHE A 424 -9.54 11.50 4.60
N GLU A 425 -8.92 12.37 5.39
CA GLU A 425 -8.06 12.01 6.49
C GLU A 425 -8.84 12.31 7.79
N PHE A 426 -8.92 11.31 8.66
CA PHE A 426 -9.58 11.48 9.96
C PHE A 426 -8.61 12.10 10.97
N ASP A 427 -9.16 12.80 11.95
CA ASP A 427 -8.43 13.63 12.92
C ASP A 427 -7.68 12.82 14.01
N GLY A 428 -7.71 11.50 13.91
CA GLY A 428 -7.05 10.60 14.86
C GLY A 428 -7.75 10.44 16.20
N LYS A 429 -8.91 11.08 16.38
CA LYS A 429 -9.74 10.93 17.55
C LYS A 429 -10.62 9.69 17.45
N LYS A 430 -11.27 9.35 18.56
CA LYS A 430 -12.23 8.27 18.64
C LYS A 430 -13.61 8.81 18.96
N TYR A 431 -14.62 8.16 18.41
CA TYR A 431 -16.02 8.56 18.52
C TYR A 431 -16.89 7.37 18.94
N ASP A 432 -17.94 7.66 19.72
CA ASP A 432 -19.03 6.72 19.90
C ASP A 432 -19.97 6.70 18.69
N ILE A 433 -20.97 5.81 18.69
CA ILE A 433 -21.89 5.70 17.55
C ILE A 433 -22.73 6.96 17.32
N ASN A 434 -22.91 7.81 18.33
CA ASN A 434 -23.64 9.07 18.22
C ASN A 434 -22.76 10.25 17.75
N GLY A 435 -21.47 10.01 17.54
CA GLY A 435 -20.54 11.03 17.05
C GLY A 435 -19.95 11.91 18.14
N LYS A 436 -20.11 11.51 19.40
CA LYS A 436 -19.45 12.19 20.50
C LYS A 436 -18.02 11.70 20.62
N GLU A 437 -17.07 12.64 20.69
CA GLU A 437 -15.67 12.32 20.98
C GLU A 437 -15.56 11.57 22.31
N ASN A 438 -14.88 10.42 22.27
CA ASN A 438 -14.71 9.54 23.41
C ASN A 438 -13.42 8.73 23.23
N ALA A 439 -12.46 8.83 24.15
CA ALA A 439 -11.20 8.13 24.08
C ALA A 439 -11.37 6.59 23.99
N GLU A 440 -12.42 6.07 24.62
CA GLU A 440 -12.81 4.65 24.55
C GLU A 440 -13.75 4.35 23.36
N GLY A 441 -13.98 5.34 22.51
CA GLY A 441 -14.83 5.21 21.33
C GLY A 441 -14.25 4.23 20.31
N LYS A 442 -15.15 3.62 19.56
CA LYS A 442 -14.78 2.57 18.58
C LYS A 442 -14.37 3.16 17.22
N TYR A 443 -14.95 4.28 16.81
CA TYR A 443 -14.86 4.77 15.45
C TYR A 443 -13.86 5.91 15.31
N ILE A 444 -13.05 5.86 14.24
CA ILE A 444 -12.21 6.98 13.82
C ILE A 444 -12.97 8.00 12.98
N GLY A 445 -14.14 7.62 12.48
CA GLY A 445 -15.01 8.50 11.70
C GLY A 445 -16.37 7.87 11.46
N LEU A 446 -17.36 8.71 11.20
CA LEU A 446 -18.75 8.31 10.96
C LEU A 446 -19.26 9.00 9.70
N ILE A 447 -19.77 8.23 8.74
CA ILE A 447 -20.46 8.76 7.56
C ILE A 447 -21.94 8.47 7.70
N THR A 448 -22.76 9.52 7.68
CA THR A 448 -24.21 9.41 7.88
C THR A 448 -24.95 9.92 6.66
N LEU A 449 -25.85 9.10 6.14
CA LEU A 449 -26.82 9.46 5.13
C LEU A 449 -28.18 9.70 5.81
N ASN A 450 -28.80 10.84 5.54
CA ASN A 450 -30.17 11.15 5.96
C ASN A 450 -31.05 11.22 4.72
N PHE A 451 -32.01 10.35 4.61
CA PHE A 451 -32.92 10.27 3.48
C PHE A 451 -34.16 11.16 3.61
N GLY A 452 -34.29 11.87 4.72
CA GLY A 452 -35.41 12.79 4.97
C GLY A 452 -36.79 12.13 5.14
N SER A 453 -36.86 10.84 4.91
CA SER A 453 -38.07 10.01 5.05
C SER A 453 -37.65 8.58 5.37
N LYS A 454 -38.59 7.76 5.78
CA LYS A 454 -38.35 6.35 6.07
C LYS A 454 -38.31 5.52 4.79
N TYR A 455 -37.25 4.75 4.67
CA TYR A 455 -37.02 3.80 3.57
C TYR A 455 -36.83 2.39 4.11
N LYS A 456 -37.12 1.43 3.28
CA LYS A 456 -36.72 0.03 3.42
C LYS A 456 -35.50 -0.17 2.53
N PHE A 457 -34.41 -0.66 3.11
CA PHE A 457 -33.12 -0.79 2.46
C PHE A 457 -32.86 -2.24 2.03
N ASP A 458 -32.46 -2.42 0.78
CA ASP A 458 -32.11 -3.73 0.25
C ASP A 458 -30.61 -3.94 0.17
N ALA A 459 -29.89 -2.95 -0.32
CA ALA A 459 -28.46 -3.04 -0.50
C ALA A 459 -27.75 -1.73 -0.14
N TYR A 460 -26.57 -1.86 0.45
CA TYR A 460 -25.61 -0.80 0.67
C TYR A 460 -24.34 -1.09 -0.12
N GLY A 461 -23.82 -0.13 -0.82
CA GLY A 461 -22.63 -0.29 -1.62
C GLY A 461 -21.58 0.79 -1.37
N PHE A 462 -20.33 0.43 -1.60
CA PHE A 462 -19.21 1.32 -1.54
C PHE A 462 -18.37 1.16 -2.80
N SER A 463 -18.04 2.27 -3.46
CA SER A 463 -17.22 2.26 -4.67
C SER A 463 -15.95 3.04 -4.50
N SER A 464 -14.84 2.49 -4.99
CA SER A 464 -13.53 3.13 -4.94
C SER A 464 -12.71 2.83 -6.20
N GLY A 465 -11.55 3.47 -6.33
CA GLY A 465 -10.59 3.18 -7.38
C GLY A 465 -9.90 1.81 -7.23
N SER A 466 -9.89 1.28 -6.01
CA SER A 466 -9.35 -0.05 -5.67
C SER A 466 -9.94 -0.51 -4.34
N LEU A 467 -9.81 -1.80 -4.02
CA LEU A 467 -10.21 -2.30 -2.69
C LEU A 467 -9.45 -1.63 -1.54
N GLN A 468 -8.23 -1.17 -1.78
CA GLN A 468 -7.44 -0.43 -0.79
C GLN A 468 -8.05 0.92 -0.41
N GLY A 469 -8.90 1.50 -1.25
CA GLY A 469 -9.61 2.75 -0.93
C GLY A 469 -10.81 2.57 0.00
N PHE A 470 -11.24 1.33 0.24
CA PHE A 470 -12.32 1.04 1.19
C PHE A 470 -11.82 1.16 2.63
N PRO A 471 -12.72 1.44 3.59
CA PRO A 471 -12.41 1.22 4.99
C PRO A 471 -11.93 -0.20 5.24
N GLY A 472 -10.90 -0.37 6.07
CA GLY A 472 -10.38 -1.69 6.44
C GLY A 472 -11.37 -2.46 7.30
N VAL A 473 -12.00 -1.74 8.25
CA VAL A 473 -13.03 -2.27 9.14
C VAL A 473 -14.15 -1.25 9.28
N ALA A 474 -15.38 -1.68 9.04
CA ALA A 474 -16.54 -0.81 9.16
C ALA A 474 -17.80 -1.55 9.59
N GLU A 475 -18.66 -0.84 10.31
CA GLU A 475 -20.00 -1.27 10.70
C GLU A 475 -21.05 -0.37 10.07
N VAL A 476 -22.15 -0.96 9.69
CA VAL A 476 -23.30 -0.26 9.11
C VAL A 476 -24.48 -0.31 10.06
N TYR A 477 -25.10 0.83 10.25
CA TYR A 477 -26.24 1.03 11.16
C TYR A 477 -27.40 1.73 10.43
N VAL A 478 -28.59 1.47 10.91
CA VAL A 478 -29.81 2.19 10.53
C VAL A 478 -30.44 2.87 11.74
N SER A 479 -31.19 3.92 11.50
CA SER A 479 -31.92 4.63 12.53
C SER A 479 -33.15 5.35 11.95
N ASP A 480 -34.20 5.48 12.76
CA ASP A 480 -35.37 6.30 12.43
C ASP A 480 -35.21 7.77 12.86
N ASP A 481 -34.42 8.02 13.92
CA ASP A 481 -34.32 9.33 14.58
C ASP A 481 -32.91 9.94 14.58
N GLY A 482 -31.91 9.20 14.10
CA GLY A 482 -30.52 9.64 14.08
C GLY A 482 -29.81 9.56 15.44
N VAL A 483 -30.44 8.99 16.45
CA VAL A 483 -29.95 8.85 17.84
C VAL A 483 -29.88 7.41 18.27
N ASN A 484 -30.94 6.64 18.00
CA ASN A 484 -31.02 5.22 18.30
C ASN A 484 -30.62 4.42 17.06
N TRP A 485 -29.50 3.68 17.17
CA TRP A 485 -28.87 2.99 16.04
C TRP A 485 -28.96 1.47 16.20
N GLU A 486 -29.43 0.82 15.13
CA GLU A 486 -29.47 -0.63 15.02
C GLU A 486 -28.40 -1.08 14.01
N ILE A 487 -27.55 -2.02 14.41
CA ILE A 487 -26.52 -2.58 13.55
C ILE A 487 -27.13 -3.50 12.49
N VAL A 488 -26.56 -3.46 11.28
CA VAL A 488 -26.91 -4.36 10.17
C VAL A 488 -25.73 -5.30 9.93
N PRO A 489 -25.66 -6.46 10.60
CA PRO A 489 -24.47 -7.33 10.59
C PRO A 489 -24.11 -7.81 9.17
N THR A 490 -25.10 -8.01 8.30
CA THR A 490 -24.89 -8.44 6.90
C THR A 490 -24.17 -7.41 6.04
N ALA A 491 -24.16 -6.14 6.46
CA ALA A 491 -23.48 -5.05 5.78
C ALA A 491 -22.16 -4.61 6.45
N CYS A 492 -21.79 -5.21 7.57
CA CYS A 492 -20.53 -4.94 8.26
C CYS A 492 -19.38 -5.74 7.65
N TRP A 493 -18.16 -5.18 7.65
CA TRP A 493 -17.00 -5.89 7.12
C TRP A 493 -15.72 -5.63 7.91
N ASP A 494 -14.82 -6.61 7.80
CA ASP A 494 -13.47 -6.60 8.30
C ASP A 494 -12.54 -7.25 7.28
N GLN A 495 -11.88 -6.43 6.46
CA GLN A 495 -10.90 -6.94 5.50
C GLN A 495 -9.49 -7.05 6.09
N VAL A 496 -9.26 -6.49 7.28
CA VAL A 496 -7.99 -6.60 8.00
C VAL A 496 -7.95 -7.89 8.81
N GLY A 497 -9.06 -8.26 9.45
CA GLY A 497 -9.21 -9.48 10.26
C GLY A 497 -9.47 -10.77 9.47
N GLY A 498 -9.43 -10.71 8.14
CA GLY A 498 -9.46 -11.91 7.28
C GLY A 498 -10.77 -12.17 6.54
N LYS A 499 -11.81 -11.35 6.70
CA LYS A 499 -12.98 -11.43 5.83
C LYS A 499 -12.84 -10.47 4.67
N THR A 500 -12.39 -10.98 3.53
CA THR A 500 -12.11 -10.20 2.34
C THR A 500 -13.38 -9.69 1.69
N LEU A 501 -13.40 -8.39 1.33
CA LEU A 501 -14.43 -7.82 0.47
C LEU A 501 -14.37 -8.49 -0.92
N VAL A 502 -15.52 -8.93 -1.39
CA VAL A 502 -15.66 -9.45 -2.75
C VAL A 502 -16.17 -8.34 -3.63
N SER A 503 -15.38 -7.96 -4.63
CA SER A 503 -15.83 -7.02 -5.64
C SER A 503 -16.97 -7.62 -6.43
N ALA A 504 -18.09 -6.93 -6.50
CA ALA A 504 -19.22 -7.32 -7.35
C ALA A 504 -18.91 -7.22 -8.86
N GLY A 505 -17.70 -6.75 -9.19
CA GLY A 505 -17.29 -6.57 -10.59
C GLY A 505 -17.94 -5.35 -11.24
N LYS A 506 -17.81 -5.28 -12.58
CA LYS A 506 -18.35 -4.16 -13.35
C LYS A 506 -19.85 -4.17 -13.36
N THR A 507 -20.59 -4.59 -12.35
CA THR A 507 -21.60 -4.71 -12.75
C THR A 507 -22.80 -4.44 -12.34
N PRO A 508 -23.55 -4.79 -11.65
CA PRO A 508 -24.92 -4.35 -11.50
C PRO A 508 -25.05 -3.17 -10.56
N ALA A 509 -23.94 -2.82 -9.94
CA ALA A 509 -23.88 -1.68 -9.05
C ALA A 509 -23.40 -0.38 -9.70
N ASP A 510 -22.91 -0.45 -10.91
CA ASP A 510 -22.61 0.74 -11.71
C ASP A 510 -23.79 1.07 -12.62
N PRO A 511 -24.75 1.89 -12.17
CA PRO A 511 -25.92 2.22 -12.97
C PRO A 511 -25.57 3.03 -14.21
N TRP A 512 -24.36 3.58 -14.29
CA TRP A 512 -23.93 4.43 -15.39
C TRP A 512 -22.94 3.77 -16.34
N ASN A 513 -22.59 2.52 -16.10
CA ASN A 513 -21.84 1.64 -17.01
C ASN A 513 -20.75 2.31 -17.87
N GLY A 514 -20.03 3.24 -17.29
CA GLY A 514 -19.04 4.01 -18.04
C GLY A 514 -17.69 4.10 -17.36
N ASN A 515 -17.57 3.64 -16.14
CA ASN A 515 -16.38 3.90 -15.37
C ASN A 515 -15.45 2.71 -15.32
N SER A 516 -14.54 2.69 -16.25
CA SER A 516 -13.43 1.75 -16.24
C SER A 516 -12.58 1.95 -14.98
N GLY A 517 -12.47 0.92 -14.15
CA GLY A 517 -11.55 0.87 -13.04
C GLY A 517 -12.11 1.20 -11.65
N ALA A 518 -13.41 1.39 -11.49
CA ALA A 518 -14.03 1.39 -10.18
C ALA A 518 -14.22 -0.04 -9.67
N VAL A 519 -13.90 -0.25 -8.42
CA VAL A 519 -14.25 -1.46 -7.67
C VAL A 519 -15.45 -1.10 -6.81
N THR A 520 -16.50 -1.89 -6.89
CA THR A 520 -17.74 -1.69 -6.12
C THR A 520 -18.07 -2.97 -5.38
N CYS A 521 -18.32 -2.85 -4.07
CA CYS A 521 -18.88 -3.92 -3.26
C CYS A 521 -20.29 -3.56 -2.84
N LEU A 522 -21.18 -4.52 -2.88
CA LEU A 522 -22.55 -4.42 -2.41
C LEU A 522 -22.78 -5.38 -1.26
N PHE A 523 -23.45 -4.90 -0.22
CA PHE A 523 -23.77 -5.63 0.98
C PHE A 523 -25.28 -5.71 1.16
N ASP A 524 -25.76 -6.85 1.65
CA ASP A 524 -27.16 -7.05 1.95
C ASP A 524 -27.58 -6.23 3.18
N MET A 525 -28.56 -5.37 3.03
CA MET A 525 -29.15 -4.61 4.12
C MET A 525 -30.25 -5.38 4.86
N ASN A 526 -30.46 -6.64 4.50
CA ASN A 526 -31.42 -7.54 5.14
C ASN A 526 -32.84 -6.93 5.31
N GLN A 527 -33.26 -6.13 4.36
CA GLN A 527 -34.59 -5.47 4.36
C GLN A 527 -34.83 -4.56 5.59
N THR A 528 -33.77 -4.09 6.22
CA THR A 528 -33.88 -3.15 7.34
C THR A 528 -34.51 -1.84 6.88
N SER A 529 -35.07 -1.09 7.80
CA SER A 529 -35.71 0.19 7.48
C SER A 529 -35.26 1.30 8.42
N GLY A 530 -35.27 2.53 7.91
CA GLY A 530 -34.93 3.71 8.68
C GLY A 530 -34.95 4.98 7.84
N GLN A 531 -34.79 6.12 8.47
CA GLN A 531 -34.54 7.39 7.79
C GLN A 531 -33.05 7.64 7.57
N TYR A 532 -32.20 6.96 8.36
CA TYR A 532 -30.75 7.18 8.35
C TYR A 532 -30.01 5.87 8.13
N ILE A 533 -28.88 5.96 7.42
CA ILE A 533 -27.83 4.94 7.43
C ILE A 533 -26.55 5.61 7.95
N ARG A 534 -25.85 4.93 8.84
CA ARG A 534 -24.54 5.37 9.34
C ARG A 534 -23.48 4.30 9.14
N LEU A 535 -22.39 4.68 8.53
CA LEU A 535 -21.18 3.87 8.44
C LEU A 535 -20.22 4.29 9.55
N GLY A 536 -19.97 3.42 10.49
CA GLY A 536 -18.95 3.57 11.52
C GLY A 536 -17.63 3.00 11.05
N ILE A 537 -16.63 3.85 10.83
CA ILE A 537 -15.31 3.45 10.35
C ILE A 537 -14.42 3.16 11.56
N VAL A 538 -14.00 1.92 11.72
CA VAL A 538 -13.11 1.48 12.81
C VAL A 538 -11.66 1.59 12.38
N ILE A 539 -11.36 1.17 11.16
CA ILE A 539 -10.04 1.30 10.51
C ILE A 539 -10.26 1.92 9.13
N GLY A 540 -9.49 2.92 8.80
CA GLY A 540 -9.49 3.57 7.49
C GLY A 540 -9.00 2.64 6.38
N ARG A 541 -8.29 3.19 5.40
CA ARG A 541 -7.77 2.36 4.29
C ARG A 541 -6.89 1.22 4.81
N ASN A 542 -7.05 0.07 4.17
CA ASN A 542 -6.19 -1.08 4.40
C ASN A 542 -4.94 -1.00 3.50
N ASP A 543 -4.30 0.15 3.46
CA ASP A 543 -2.97 0.31 2.91
C ASP A 543 -2.05 0.90 3.98
N GLU A 544 -0.84 0.40 4.04
CA GLU A 544 0.12 0.74 5.10
C GLU A 544 0.77 2.11 4.92
N GLU A 545 0.61 2.72 3.74
CA GLU A 545 1.13 4.05 3.47
C GLU A 545 0.26 5.15 4.10
N SER A 546 -1.00 4.86 4.42
CA SER A 546 -1.97 5.86 4.87
C SER A 546 -2.25 5.89 6.36
N LYS A 547 -1.49 5.16 7.18
CA LYS A 547 -1.63 5.11 8.66
C LYS A 547 -3.05 4.79 9.16
N TYR A 548 -3.86 4.11 8.37
CA TYR A 548 -5.22 3.65 8.73
C TYR A 548 -6.26 4.72 9.08
N ASN A 549 -5.97 6.00 8.87
CA ASN A 549 -6.91 7.08 9.18
C ASN A 549 -7.46 7.80 7.95
N THR A 550 -7.27 7.25 6.76
CA THR A 550 -7.80 7.81 5.51
C THR A 550 -8.79 6.86 4.85
N ILE A 551 -9.71 7.40 4.07
CA ILE A 551 -10.53 6.67 3.11
C ILE A 551 -10.49 7.36 1.75
N ASN A 552 -10.74 6.59 0.71
CA ASN A 552 -10.78 7.09 -0.65
C ASN A 552 -11.93 6.39 -1.40
N THR A 553 -13.07 7.05 -1.44
CA THR A 553 -14.25 6.49 -2.06
C THR A 553 -14.78 7.38 -3.18
N ARG A 554 -15.35 6.75 -4.19
CA ARG A 554 -15.96 7.47 -5.31
C ARG A 554 -17.44 7.71 -5.08
N GLU A 555 -18.12 6.70 -4.53
CA GLU A 555 -19.56 6.77 -4.36
C GLU A 555 -20.02 5.81 -3.26
N ILE A 556 -21.06 6.20 -2.53
CA ILE A 556 -21.83 5.35 -1.65
C ILE A 556 -23.18 5.05 -2.35
N LEU A 557 -23.53 3.79 -2.42
CA LEU A 557 -24.72 3.32 -3.10
C LEU A 557 -25.69 2.74 -2.09
N VAL A 558 -26.93 3.17 -2.12
CA VAL A 558 -28.00 2.57 -1.34
C VAL A 558 -29.18 2.30 -2.25
N TYR A 559 -29.66 1.08 -2.22
CA TYR A 559 -30.83 0.64 -2.95
C TYR A 559 -31.97 0.35 -1.98
N GLY A 560 -33.16 0.76 -2.34
CA GLY A 560 -34.34 0.57 -1.50
C GLY A 560 -35.60 1.23 -2.05
N GLU A 561 -36.62 1.23 -1.22
CA GLU A 561 -37.92 1.84 -1.55
C GLU A 561 -38.43 2.72 -0.38
N LYS A 562 -39.10 3.80 -0.72
CA LYS A 562 -39.74 4.68 0.27
C LYS A 562 -40.95 4.01 0.85
N ILE A 563 -41.09 3.97 2.17
CA ILE A 563 -42.23 3.34 2.86
C ILE A 563 -43.07 4.30 3.66
N SER A 564 -42.63 5.52 3.90
CA SER A 564 -43.42 6.56 4.57
C SER A 564 -42.85 7.96 4.32
#